data_08cf5baf3c1573b2729bbe25ac5c8054
#
_entry.id   08cf5baf3c1573b2729bbe25ac5c8054
#
_cell.length_a   1.000
_cell.length_b   1.000
_cell.length_c   1.000
_cell.angle_alpha   90.00
_cell.angle_beta   90.00
_cell.angle_gamma   90.00
#
_symmetry.space_group_name_H-M   'P 1'
#
loop_
_entity.id
_entity.type
_entity.pdbx_description
1 polymer ?
#
loop_
_entity_poly.entity_id
_entity_poly.type
_entity_poly.pdbx_seq_one_letter_code
_entity_poly.pdbx_strand_id
1 'polypeptide(L)'
;VKKYLNLFDFKQKVNYKTEILAGLTVAMTMIPESLSFAILAGLSPLTGLYAAFLMGIVTAIFGGRPGMVSGGAGATVVVLIALAATHGVEYLFAAVALAGLLQLLVGLFKLGKFVRLIPQPVMFGFLNGLAVIIFMAQVAQFKTMEGGAEVWMEGSALYIMAGLTLLTIAIVALWPKVTKAVPPSLVAILVVFGIVFFLDIDTKKVLDIATVSGSLPSFHIPNVPFTLETLTIIMPYAMVMAGVGLIESLLTLNMVDEITNTRGKSNREAAAQGIANITNGFFGGMGGCAMVAQTLVNVGSGARARLSAIIGAMTILFIILVGGPVIEQIPMAALVGVMMVVAIGTFEWVSFKVINKMPKHDIFVLILVAVVTVVFHNLAVAVLIGVIISSLVFAWESAKRIRARKSVDENGVKHYEIYGPLFFGSTATFIEKFDVENDPEEVVIDFKESKVVDMSAIDALNKITAKYQKQGKTLRLRHLSQDCLRLLTNAESVIEVNIIEDPTYRVMLNK
;
A
#
# COMPACT_ATOMS: atom_id res chain seq x y z
N VAL A 1 0.68 -18.92 27.03
CA VAL A 1 -0.21 -19.54 26.01
C VAL A 1 -1.54 -18.78 25.91
N LYS A 2 -2.18 -18.37 27.01
CA LYS A 2 -3.44 -17.55 26.98
C LYS A 2 -3.34 -16.20 26.26
N LYS A 3 -2.14 -15.62 26.14
CA LYS A 3 -1.92 -14.30 25.51
C LYS A 3 -1.88 -14.36 23.96
N TYR A 4 -1.73 -15.54 23.37
CA TYR A 4 -1.67 -15.76 21.92
C TYR A 4 -2.96 -16.37 21.34
N LEU A 5 -3.87 -16.83 22.17
CA LEU A 5 -5.11 -17.51 21.80
C LEU A 5 -6.37 -16.65 21.86
N ASN A 6 -6.25 -15.31 21.98
CA ASN A 6 -7.38 -14.41 21.71
C ASN A 6 -7.63 -14.29 20.20
N LEU A 7 -7.71 -15.45 19.53
CA LEU A 7 -8.14 -15.57 18.13
C LEU A 7 -9.58 -15.10 17.95
N PHE A 8 -10.42 -15.33 18.95
CA PHE A 8 -11.80 -14.86 19.00
C PHE A 8 -11.98 -14.09 20.32
N ASP A 9 -12.40 -12.83 20.21
CA ASP A 9 -12.78 -12.07 21.41
C ASP A 9 -14.23 -12.47 21.79
N PHE A 10 -14.34 -13.58 22.52
CA PHE A 10 -15.64 -14.10 22.98
C PHE A 10 -16.37 -13.16 23.95
N LYS A 11 -15.75 -12.07 24.38
CA LYS A 11 -16.37 -11.05 25.23
C LYS A 11 -17.12 -9.97 24.45
N GLN A 12 -16.88 -9.85 23.14
CA GLN A 12 -17.66 -8.93 22.31
C GLN A 12 -19.07 -9.47 22.07
N LYS A 13 -20.10 -8.66 22.35
CA LYS A 13 -21.47 -8.98 21.95
C LYS A 13 -21.57 -8.93 20.43
N VAL A 14 -21.48 -10.09 19.78
CA VAL A 14 -21.55 -10.23 18.32
C VAL A 14 -23.01 -10.33 17.91
N ASN A 15 -23.44 -9.47 17.00
CA ASN A 15 -24.73 -9.62 16.34
C ASN A 15 -24.60 -10.59 15.17
N TYR A 16 -24.86 -11.87 15.40
CA TYR A 16 -24.70 -12.93 14.40
C TYR A 16 -25.45 -12.65 13.10
N LYS A 17 -26.67 -12.11 13.17
CA LYS A 17 -27.46 -11.76 11.98
C LYS A 17 -26.75 -10.73 11.12
N THR A 18 -26.25 -9.66 11.73
CA THR A 18 -25.52 -8.60 11.04
C THR A 18 -24.21 -9.14 10.43
N GLU A 19 -23.46 -9.94 11.17
CA GLU A 19 -22.22 -10.53 10.68
C GLU A 19 -22.42 -11.46 9.49
N ILE A 20 -23.45 -12.31 9.53
CA ILE A 20 -23.79 -13.22 8.44
C ILE A 20 -24.20 -12.44 7.19
N LEU A 21 -25.12 -11.49 7.33
CA LEU A 21 -25.60 -10.68 6.21
C LEU A 21 -24.47 -9.85 5.59
N ALA A 22 -23.62 -9.24 6.43
CA ALA A 22 -22.45 -8.49 5.96
C ALA A 22 -21.47 -9.40 5.20
N GLY A 23 -21.17 -10.59 5.70
CA GLY A 23 -20.30 -11.56 5.05
C GLY A 23 -20.84 -12.02 3.69
N LEU A 24 -22.13 -12.32 3.60
CA LEU A 24 -22.78 -12.64 2.32
C LEU A 24 -22.69 -11.47 1.32
N THR A 25 -22.95 -10.25 1.79
CA THR A 25 -22.84 -9.04 0.96
C THR A 25 -21.42 -8.84 0.43
N VAL A 26 -20.43 -9.04 1.28
CA VAL A 26 -19.02 -8.95 0.89
C VAL A 26 -18.65 -10.00 -0.14
N ALA A 27 -19.03 -11.26 0.04
CA ALA A 27 -18.77 -12.31 -0.94
C ALA A 27 -19.31 -11.94 -2.31
N MET A 28 -20.54 -11.41 -2.37
CA MET A 28 -21.17 -10.99 -3.64
C MET A 28 -20.45 -9.83 -4.33
N THR A 29 -19.74 -8.97 -3.60
CA THR A 29 -18.93 -7.90 -4.20
C THR A 29 -17.55 -8.41 -4.63
N MET A 30 -16.99 -9.38 -3.90
CA MET A 30 -15.64 -9.90 -4.16
C MET A 30 -15.57 -10.79 -5.41
N ILE A 31 -16.62 -11.56 -5.69
CA ILE A 31 -16.63 -12.52 -6.80
C ILE A 31 -16.35 -11.84 -8.15
N PRO A 32 -17.10 -10.82 -8.57
CA PRO A 32 -16.86 -10.14 -9.85
C PRO A 32 -15.46 -9.55 -9.95
N GLU A 33 -14.99 -8.93 -8.88
CA GLU A 33 -13.67 -8.31 -8.86
C GLU A 33 -12.55 -9.36 -8.97
N SER A 34 -12.62 -10.43 -8.19
CA SER A 34 -11.63 -11.51 -8.21
C SER A 34 -11.56 -12.21 -9.57
N LEU A 35 -12.71 -12.45 -10.19
CA LEU A 35 -12.79 -13.00 -11.56
C LEU A 35 -12.11 -12.04 -12.55
N SER A 36 -12.48 -10.77 -12.50
CA SER A 36 -11.98 -9.76 -13.44
C SER A 36 -10.48 -9.52 -13.29
N PHE A 37 -9.96 -9.51 -12.07
CA PHE A 37 -8.52 -9.36 -11.85
C PHE A 37 -7.72 -10.58 -12.32
N ALA A 38 -8.25 -11.79 -12.15
CA ALA A 38 -7.62 -12.99 -12.70
C ALA A 38 -7.57 -12.94 -14.23
N ILE A 39 -8.69 -12.58 -14.88
CA ILE A 39 -8.77 -12.41 -16.32
C ILE A 39 -7.81 -11.32 -16.82
N LEU A 40 -7.75 -10.19 -16.11
CA LEU A 40 -6.81 -9.11 -16.39
C LEU A 40 -5.35 -9.59 -16.40
N ALA A 41 -5.01 -10.49 -15.49
CA ALA A 41 -3.67 -11.08 -15.40
C ALA A 41 -3.42 -12.22 -16.38
N GLY A 42 -4.36 -12.54 -17.26
CA GLY A 42 -4.26 -13.68 -18.17
C GLY A 42 -4.37 -15.03 -17.46
N LEU A 43 -4.91 -15.05 -16.25
CA LEU A 43 -5.08 -16.24 -15.42
C LEU A 43 -6.49 -16.81 -15.57
N SER A 44 -6.65 -18.09 -15.20
CA SER A 44 -7.98 -18.67 -15.06
C SER A 44 -8.80 -17.88 -14.03
N PRO A 45 -10.09 -17.60 -14.31
CA PRO A 45 -10.99 -16.97 -13.34
C PRO A 45 -11.02 -17.66 -11.98
N LEU A 46 -10.85 -18.98 -11.96
CA LEU A 46 -10.81 -19.80 -10.76
C LEU A 46 -9.62 -19.43 -9.84
N THR A 47 -8.46 -19.06 -10.40
CA THR A 47 -7.29 -18.59 -9.66
C THR A 47 -7.63 -17.33 -8.82
N GLY A 48 -8.48 -16.45 -9.36
CA GLY A 48 -8.97 -15.28 -8.64
C GLY A 48 -9.89 -15.64 -7.47
N LEU A 49 -10.80 -16.59 -7.69
CA LEU A 49 -11.70 -17.06 -6.64
C LEU A 49 -10.95 -17.81 -5.54
N TYR A 50 -9.92 -18.62 -5.90
CA TYR A 50 -9.04 -19.22 -4.90
C TYR A 50 -8.32 -18.17 -4.06
N ALA A 51 -7.80 -17.11 -4.71
CA ALA A 51 -7.18 -16.03 -3.98
C ALA A 51 -8.16 -15.34 -3.03
N ALA A 52 -9.40 -15.08 -3.44
CA ALA A 52 -10.43 -14.47 -2.60
C ALA A 52 -10.78 -15.35 -1.39
N PHE A 53 -10.94 -16.66 -1.61
CA PHE A 53 -11.21 -17.61 -0.53
C PHE A 53 -10.05 -17.72 0.44
N LEU A 54 -8.83 -18.01 -0.04
CA LEU A 54 -7.65 -18.26 0.79
C LEU A 54 -7.21 -17.01 1.55
N MET A 55 -7.15 -15.86 0.88
CA MET A 55 -6.88 -14.57 1.55
C MET A 55 -7.94 -14.29 2.61
N GLY A 56 -9.22 -14.43 2.23
CA GLY A 56 -10.35 -14.16 3.12
C GLY A 56 -10.32 -15.01 4.38
N ILE A 57 -10.19 -16.33 4.26
CA ILE A 57 -10.26 -17.25 5.42
C ILE A 57 -9.01 -17.11 6.32
N VAL A 58 -7.81 -17.06 5.76
CA VAL A 58 -6.56 -16.98 6.52
C VAL A 58 -6.48 -15.65 7.29
N THR A 59 -6.77 -14.53 6.64
CA THR A 59 -6.72 -13.22 7.31
C THR A 59 -7.88 -13.01 8.27
N ALA A 60 -9.07 -13.58 8.02
CA ALA A 60 -10.17 -13.57 8.98
C ALA A 60 -9.78 -14.24 10.30
N ILE A 61 -9.04 -15.35 10.23
CA ILE A 61 -8.62 -16.10 11.43
C ILE A 61 -7.40 -15.44 12.08
N PHE A 62 -6.32 -15.21 11.33
CA PHE A 62 -5.03 -14.78 11.87
C PHE A 62 -4.82 -13.27 11.88
N GLY A 63 -5.58 -12.49 11.10
CA GLY A 63 -5.42 -11.05 10.90
C GLY A 63 -5.41 -10.22 12.19
N GLY A 64 -4.81 -9.07 12.11
CA GLY A 64 -4.67 -8.13 13.22
C GLY A 64 -5.89 -7.25 13.47
N ARG A 65 -6.87 -7.25 12.55
CA ARG A 65 -8.04 -6.36 12.58
C ARG A 65 -9.34 -7.09 12.24
N PRO A 66 -10.24 -7.35 13.21
CA PRO A 66 -11.58 -7.83 12.94
C PRO A 66 -12.38 -6.84 12.07
N GLY A 67 -13.23 -7.36 11.21
CA GLY A 67 -14.02 -6.56 10.28
C GLY A 67 -13.32 -6.19 8.97
N MET A 68 -12.02 -6.34 8.88
CA MET A 68 -11.30 -6.25 7.60
C MET A 68 -11.57 -7.44 6.71
N VAL A 69 -11.54 -7.20 5.41
CA VAL A 69 -11.73 -8.19 4.37
C VAL A 69 -10.51 -8.18 3.45
N SER A 70 -9.94 -9.35 3.20
CA SER A 70 -8.84 -9.54 2.25
C SER A 70 -9.28 -10.46 1.12
N GLY A 71 -8.73 -10.26 -0.06
CA GLY A 71 -9.04 -11.05 -1.25
C GLY A 71 -8.01 -10.88 -2.34
N GLY A 72 -8.27 -11.45 -3.51
CA GLY A 72 -7.47 -11.22 -4.70
C GLY A 72 -7.63 -9.77 -5.15
N ALA A 73 -6.58 -8.97 -4.99
CA ALA A 73 -6.62 -7.54 -5.21
C ALA A 73 -5.89 -7.11 -6.48
N GLY A 74 -6.48 -6.14 -7.21
CA GLY A 74 -5.88 -5.60 -8.42
C GLY A 74 -4.50 -5.02 -8.22
N ALA A 75 -4.29 -4.33 -7.10
CA ALA A 75 -3.00 -3.71 -6.77
C ALA A 75 -1.85 -4.72 -6.69
N THR A 76 -2.10 -5.94 -6.19
CA THR A 76 -1.09 -6.99 -6.09
C THR A 76 -0.95 -7.78 -7.38
N VAL A 77 -2.06 -8.07 -8.04
CA VAL A 77 -2.05 -8.92 -9.25
C VAL A 77 -1.45 -8.19 -10.46
N VAL A 78 -1.72 -6.89 -10.62
CA VAL A 78 -1.18 -6.10 -11.74
C VAL A 78 0.34 -6.10 -11.76
N VAL A 79 0.99 -6.17 -10.59
CA VAL A 79 2.45 -6.33 -10.48
C VAL A 79 2.94 -7.61 -11.15
N LEU A 80 2.14 -8.66 -11.14
CA LEU A 80 2.54 -10.01 -11.57
C LEU A 80 2.17 -10.31 -13.04
N ILE A 81 1.43 -9.43 -13.72
CA ILE A 81 0.98 -9.64 -15.12
C ILE A 81 2.17 -9.90 -16.03
N ALA A 82 3.20 -9.04 -15.97
CA ALA A 82 4.37 -9.17 -16.82
C ALA A 82 5.14 -10.48 -16.54
N LEU A 83 5.24 -10.90 -15.28
CA LEU A 83 5.87 -12.15 -14.91
C LEU A 83 5.10 -13.36 -15.45
N ALA A 84 3.78 -13.37 -15.31
CA ALA A 84 2.93 -14.44 -15.85
C ALA A 84 3.03 -14.54 -17.37
N ALA A 85 3.04 -13.41 -18.07
CA ALA A 85 3.12 -13.34 -19.53
C ALA A 85 4.49 -13.80 -20.07
N THR A 86 5.60 -13.55 -19.36
CA THR A 86 6.96 -13.84 -19.84
C THR A 86 7.48 -15.21 -19.38
N HIS A 87 7.15 -15.63 -18.16
CA HIS A 87 7.69 -16.86 -17.54
C HIS A 87 6.61 -17.89 -17.17
N GLY A 88 5.34 -17.52 -17.33
CA GLY A 88 4.20 -18.41 -17.05
C GLY A 88 3.68 -18.34 -15.62
N VAL A 89 2.58 -19.04 -15.40
CA VAL A 89 1.77 -18.97 -14.16
C VAL A 89 2.51 -19.57 -12.95
N GLU A 90 3.38 -20.57 -13.16
CA GLU A 90 4.15 -21.20 -12.08
C GLU A 90 5.13 -20.22 -11.42
N TYR A 91 5.76 -19.35 -12.24
CA TYR A 91 6.62 -18.28 -11.71
C TYR A 91 5.81 -17.23 -10.93
N LEU A 92 4.57 -16.95 -11.33
CA LEU A 92 3.65 -16.10 -10.57
C LEU A 92 3.37 -16.71 -9.19
N PHE A 93 3.02 -18.00 -9.12
CA PHE A 93 2.74 -18.67 -7.84
C PHE A 93 3.96 -18.67 -6.93
N ALA A 94 5.15 -18.92 -7.47
CA ALA A 94 6.40 -18.83 -6.74
C ALA A 94 6.67 -17.40 -6.21
N ALA A 95 6.42 -16.38 -7.03
CA ALA A 95 6.54 -14.97 -6.61
C ALA A 95 5.53 -14.60 -5.52
N VAL A 96 4.29 -15.08 -5.59
CA VAL A 96 3.25 -14.89 -4.56
C VAL A 96 3.69 -15.53 -3.24
N ALA A 97 4.20 -16.76 -3.26
CA ALA A 97 4.71 -17.44 -2.05
C ALA A 97 5.88 -16.67 -1.44
N LEU A 98 6.82 -16.20 -2.27
CA LEU A 98 7.97 -15.41 -1.83
C LEU A 98 7.53 -14.05 -1.26
N ALA A 99 6.59 -13.37 -1.91
CA ALA A 99 5.99 -12.12 -1.40
C ALA A 99 5.36 -12.34 -0.02
N GLY A 100 4.62 -13.44 0.13
CA GLY A 100 4.06 -13.84 1.42
C GLY A 100 5.12 -14.08 2.49
N LEU A 101 6.24 -14.69 2.15
CA LEU A 101 7.37 -14.87 3.07
C LEU A 101 7.95 -13.51 3.51
N LEU A 102 8.14 -12.59 2.58
CA LEU A 102 8.62 -11.24 2.89
C LEU A 102 7.66 -10.49 3.82
N GLN A 103 6.35 -10.56 3.57
CA GLN A 103 5.32 -9.97 4.43
C GLN A 103 5.29 -10.59 5.83
N LEU A 104 5.45 -11.90 5.92
CA LEU A 104 5.55 -12.63 7.19
C LEU A 104 6.76 -12.13 8.00
N LEU A 105 7.92 -12.00 7.36
CA LEU A 105 9.13 -11.47 7.99
C LEU A 105 8.94 -10.04 8.48
N VAL A 106 8.30 -9.16 7.68
CA VAL A 106 7.95 -7.79 8.11
C VAL A 106 7.08 -7.81 9.36
N GLY A 107 6.09 -8.71 9.43
CA GLY A 107 5.24 -8.88 10.61
C GLY A 107 6.01 -9.37 11.85
N LEU A 108 6.86 -10.38 11.68
CA LEU A 108 7.66 -10.99 12.76
C LEU A 108 8.72 -10.02 13.32
N PHE A 109 9.43 -9.31 12.44
CA PHE A 109 10.42 -8.30 12.85
C PHE A 109 9.82 -6.96 13.27
N LYS A 110 8.47 -6.87 13.33
CA LYS A 110 7.73 -5.67 13.75
C LYS A 110 8.03 -4.44 12.89
N LEU A 111 8.29 -4.64 11.61
CA LEU A 111 8.61 -3.61 10.64
C LEU A 111 7.37 -2.91 10.04
N GLY A 112 6.17 -3.34 10.39
CA GLY A 112 4.91 -2.75 9.88
C GLY A 112 4.76 -1.23 10.11
N LYS A 113 5.52 -0.67 11.06
CA LYS A 113 5.58 0.78 11.29
C LYS A 113 6.23 1.56 10.13
N PHE A 114 7.12 0.92 9.35
CA PHE A 114 7.83 1.58 8.24
C PHE A 114 6.95 1.86 7.03
N VAL A 115 5.83 1.19 6.89
CA VAL A 115 4.83 1.51 5.85
C VAL A 115 4.31 2.94 5.96
N ARG A 116 4.36 3.54 7.16
CA ARG A 116 4.01 4.96 7.38
C ARG A 116 5.00 5.95 6.76
N LEU A 117 6.14 5.48 6.26
CA LEU A 117 7.15 6.32 5.60
C LEU A 117 6.82 6.61 4.14
N ILE A 118 5.77 5.99 3.58
CA ILE A 118 5.36 6.24 2.21
C ILE A 118 4.57 7.55 2.16
N PRO A 119 5.06 8.55 1.41
CA PRO A 119 4.40 9.84 1.31
C PRO A 119 3.07 9.77 0.56
N GLN A 120 2.09 10.59 0.95
CA GLN A 120 0.79 10.66 0.26
C GLN A 120 0.88 10.92 -1.25
N PRO A 121 1.75 11.80 -1.77
CA PRO A 121 1.88 12.01 -3.22
C PRO A 121 2.23 10.74 -3.99
N VAL A 122 3.07 9.87 -3.42
CA VAL A 122 3.42 8.57 -4.00
C VAL A 122 2.20 7.65 -4.05
N MET A 123 1.41 7.62 -2.97
CA MET A 123 0.16 6.84 -2.92
C MET A 123 -0.87 7.32 -3.95
N PHE A 124 -1.07 8.62 -4.07
CA PHE A 124 -1.98 9.19 -5.07
C PHE A 124 -1.52 8.87 -6.49
N GLY A 125 -0.23 9.03 -6.78
CA GLY A 125 0.35 8.67 -8.08
C GLY A 125 0.16 7.19 -8.41
N PHE A 126 0.40 6.31 -7.43
CA PHE A 126 0.19 4.87 -7.54
C PHE A 126 -1.27 4.51 -7.82
N LEU A 127 -2.22 5.01 -7.01
CA LEU A 127 -3.65 4.71 -7.17
C LEU A 127 -4.19 5.23 -8.51
N ASN A 128 -3.77 6.42 -8.93
CA ASN A 128 -4.16 7.00 -10.23
C ASN A 128 -3.60 6.17 -11.39
N GLY A 129 -2.33 5.78 -11.33
CA GLY A 129 -1.71 4.90 -12.32
C GLY A 129 -2.38 3.54 -12.40
N LEU A 130 -2.66 2.93 -11.23
CA LEU A 130 -3.39 1.66 -11.14
C LEU A 130 -4.79 1.75 -11.77
N ALA A 131 -5.53 2.81 -11.45
CA ALA A 131 -6.86 3.04 -12.00
C ALA A 131 -6.85 3.14 -13.54
N VAL A 132 -5.86 3.84 -14.10
CA VAL A 132 -5.67 3.92 -15.55
C VAL A 132 -5.37 2.55 -16.15
N ILE A 133 -4.47 1.76 -15.54
CA ILE A 133 -4.16 0.40 -16.02
C ILE A 133 -5.40 -0.48 -16.01
N ILE A 134 -6.17 -0.49 -14.91
CA ILE A 134 -7.41 -1.27 -14.80
C ILE A 134 -8.39 -0.83 -15.89
N PHE A 135 -8.58 0.47 -16.09
CA PHE A 135 -9.50 1.00 -17.10
C PHE A 135 -9.08 0.60 -18.53
N MET A 136 -7.80 0.76 -18.87
CA MET A 136 -7.27 0.41 -20.20
C MET A 136 -7.39 -1.09 -20.49
N ALA A 137 -7.24 -1.91 -19.46
CA ALA A 137 -7.44 -3.36 -19.59
C ALA A 137 -8.91 -3.73 -19.87
N GLN A 138 -9.87 -2.95 -19.35
CA GLN A 138 -11.28 -3.14 -19.71
C GLN A 138 -11.56 -2.70 -21.16
N VAL A 139 -10.91 -1.64 -21.63
CA VAL A 139 -10.97 -1.22 -23.03
C VAL A 139 -10.43 -2.32 -23.95
N ALA A 140 -9.39 -3.05 -23.56
CA ALA A 140 -8.87 -4.18 -24.32
C ALA A 140 -9.87 -5.35 -24.47
N GLN A 141 -10.86 -5.49 -23.57
CA GLN A 141 -11.89 -6.53 -23.69
C GLN A 141 -12.85 -6.32 -24.88
N PHE A 142 -12.84 -5.12 -25.48
CA PHE A 142 -13.57 -4.84 -26.74
C PHE A 142 -12.82 -5.32 -27.98
N LYS A 143 -11.75 -6.08 -27.80
CA LYS A 143 -11.02 -6.73 -28.88
C LYS A 143 -11.34 -8.22 -28.92
N THR A 144 -11.20 -8.80 -30.08
CA THR A 144 -11.32 -10.23 -30.36
C THR A 144 -10.08 -10.72 -31.09
N MET A 145 -9.85 -12.03 -31.07
CA MET A 145 -8.72 -12.64 -31.79
C MET A 145 -9.19 -13.06 -33.15
N GLU A 146 -8.71 -12.44 -34.22
CA GLU A 146 -8.94 -12.84 -35.60
C GLU A 146 -7.62 -13.07 -36.32
N GLY A 147 -7.44 -14.26 -36.85
CA GLY A 147 -6.21 -14.62 -37.60
C GLY A 147 -4.93 -14.58 -36.80
N GLY A 148 -5.00 -14.67 -35.46
CA GLY A 148 -3.85 -14.59 -34.57
C GLY A 148 -3.46 -13.16 -34.15
N ALA A 149 -4.23 -12.14 -34.55
CA ALA A 149 -4.05 -10.75 -34.13
C ALA A 149 -5.24 -10.26 -33.30
N GLU A 150 -4.97 -9.36 -32.34
CA GLU A 150 -6.03 -8.67 -31.63
C GLU A 150 -6.63 -7.55 -32.48
N VAL A 151 -7.91 -7.68 -32.85
CA VAL A 151 -8.65 -6.70 -33.64
C VAL A 151 -9.82 -6.15 -32.82
N TRP A 152 -10.20 -4.91 -33.04
CA TRP A 152 -11.41 -4.37 -32.44
C TRP A 152 -12.65 -5.11 -32.91
N MET A 153 -13.58 -5.40 -31.99
CA MET A 153 -14.89 -5.93 -32.36
C MET A 153 -15.57 -4.99 -33.35
N GLU A 154 -16.23 -5.54 -34.36
CA GLU A 154 -16.92 -4.75 -35.37
C GLU A 154 -18.42 -5.08 -35.40
N GLY A 155 -19.20 -4.18 -36.00
CA GLY A 155 -20.63 -4.39 -36.25
C GLY A 155 -21.47 -4.58 -34.99
N SER A 156 -22.40 -5.54 -35.04
CA SER A 156 -23.36 -5.81 -33.95
C SER A 156 -22.70 -6.25 -32.64
N ALA A 157 -21.60 -7.01 -32.72
CA ALA A 157 -20.89 -7.48 -31.52
C ALA A 157 -20.36 -6.31 -30.68
N LEU A 158 -19.78 -5.29 -31.31
CA LEU A 158 -19.30 -4.09 -30.62
C LEU A 158 -20.45 -3.30 -29.95
N TYR A 159 -21.57 -3.12 -30.68
CA TYR A 159 -22.73 -2.39 -30.14
C TYR A 159 -23.38 -3.12 -28.97
N ILE A 160 -23.51 -4.46 -29.06
CA ILE A 160 -24.02 -5.29 -27.98
C ILE A 160 -23.10 -5.19 -26.74
N MET A 161 -21.80 -5.42 -26.94
CA MET A 161 -20.81 -5.34 -25.85
C MET A 161 -20.81 -3.95 -25.19
N ALA A 162 -20.81 -2.87 -25.98
CA ALA A 162 -20.85 -1.50 -25.49
C ALA A 162 -22.17 -1.18 -24.78
N GLY A 163 -23.31 -1.57 -25.37
CA GLY A 163 -24.63 -1.35 -24.79
C GLY A 163 -24.81 -2.03 -23.43
N LEU A 164 -24.42 -3.31 -23.33
CA LEU A 164 -24.48 -4.07 -22.07
C LEU A 164 -23.51 -3.53 -21.03
N THR A 165 -22.31 -3.10 -21.45
CA THR A 165 -21.34 -2.46 -20.56
C THR A 165 -21.86 -1.13 -20.00
N LEU A 166 -22.42 -0.27 -20.86
CA LEU A 166 -23.02 1.01 -20.43
C LEU A 166 -24.22 0.80 -19.51
N LEU A 167 -25.07 -0.21 -19.81
CA LEU A 167 -26.16 -0.60 -18.94
C LEU A 167 -25.66 -1.03 -17.57
N THR A 168 -24.60 -1.85 -17.52
CA THR A 168 -23.96 -2.26 -16.27
C THR A 168 -23.46 -1.04 -15.47
N ILE A 169 -22.73 -0.12 -16.11
CA ILE A 169 -22.25 1.11 -15.47
C ILE A 169 -23.42 1.94 -14.94
N ALA A 170 -24.49 2.09 -15.72
CA ALA A 170 -25.68 2.84 -15.31
C ALA A 170 -26.34 2.21 -14.06
N ILE A 171 -26.50 0.89 -14.05
CA ILE A 171 -27.06 0.18 -12.88
C ILE A 171 -26.17 0.38 -11.66
N VAL A 172 -24.85 0.15 -11.78
CA VAL A 172 -23.92 0.32 -10.65
C VAL A 172 -23.93 1.73 -10.10
N ALA A 173 -24.02 2.74 -10.96
CA ALA A 173 -24.03 4.16 -10.55
C ALA A 173 -25.36 4.61 -9.93
N LEU A 174 -26.49 4.09 -10.43
CA LEU A 174 -27.83 4.56 -10.03
C LEU A 174 -28.44 3.73 -8.90
N TRP A 175 -28.14 2.43 -8.81
CA TRP A 175 -28.72 1.51 -7.82
C TRP A 175 -28.56 1.98 -6.36
N PRO A 176 -27.43 2.57 -5.92
CA PRO A 176 -27.28 3.07 -4.55
C PRO A 176 -28.29 4.17 -4.16
N LYS A 177 -28.91 4.83 -5.16
CA LYS A 177 -29.98 5.81 -4.94
C LYS A 177 -31.33 5.15 -4.67
N VAL A 178 -31.52 3.92 -5.11
CA VAL A 178 -32.76 3.15 -4.93
C VAL A 178 -32.69 2.38 -3.61
N THR A 179 -31.63 1.61 -3.42
CA THR A 179 -31.44 0.84 -2.17
C THR A 179 -29.95 0.57 -1.91
N LYS A 180 -29.60 0.53 -0.64
CA LYS A 180 -28.27 0.13 -0.16
C LYS A 180 -28.23 -1.30 0.37
N ALA A 181 -29.37 -2.02 0.33
CA ALA A 181 -29.50 -3.36 0.89
C ALA A 181 -28.83 -4.44 0.02
N VAL A 182 -28.71 -4.20 -1.29
CA VAL A 182 -28.11 -5.15 -2.24
C VAL A 182 -26.96 -4.48 -2.97
N PRO A 183 -25.78 -5.15 -3.10
CA PRO A 183 -24.61 -4.59 -3.79
C PRO A 183 -24.93 -4.24 -5.24
N PRO A 184 -24.56 -3.02 -5.69
CA PRO A 184 -24.87 -2.56 -7.05
C PRO A 184 -24.27 -3.43 -8.15
N SER A 185 -23.05 -3.94 -7.95
CA SER A 185 -22.34 -4.82 -8.88
C SER A 185 -23.09 -6.15 -9.07
N LEU A 186 -23.62 -6.73 -7.99
CA LEU A 186 -24.41 -7.96 -8.08
C LEU A 186 -25.68 -7.74 -8.88
N VAL A 187 -26.42 -6.66 -8.60
CA VAL A 187 -27.65 -6.35 -9.33
C VAL A 187 -27.36 -6.14 -10.81
N ALA A 188 -26.32 -5.40 -11.13
CA ALA A 188 -25.93 -5.15 -12.53
C ALA A 188 -25.61 -6.46 -13.27
N ILE A 189 -24.85 -7.37 -12.65
CA ILE A 189 -24.52 -8.67 -13.24
C ILE A 189 -25.78 -9.51 -13.43
N LEU A 190 -26.66 -9.60 -12.42
CA LEU A 190 -27.87 -10.39 -12.52
C LEU A 190 -28.84 -9.85 -13.60
N VAL A 191 -28.98 -8.52 -13.70
CA VAL A 191 -29.83 -7.91 -14.72
C VAL A 191 -29.27 -8.15 -16.10
N VAL A 192 -27.98 -7.90 -16.32
CA VAL A 192 -27.35 -8.10 -17.64
C VAL A 192 -27.31 -9.59 -18.00
N PHE A 193 -27.03 -10.46 -17.03
CA PHE A 193 -27.14 -11.92 -17.24
C PHE A 193 -28.56 -12.32 -17.63
N GLY A 194 -29.57 -11.83 -16.94
CA GLY A 194 -30.98 -12.11 -17.27
C GLY A 194 -31.34 -11.63 -18.68
N ILE A 195 -30.95 -10.42 -19.06
CA ILE A 195 -31.19 -9.89 -20.41
C ILE A 195 -30.54 -10.79 -21.45
N VAL A 196 -29.27 -11.14 -21.29
CA VAL A 196 -28.54 -12.00 -22.25
C VAL A 196 -29.16 -13.39 -22.32
N PHE A 197 -29.54 -13.96 -21.18
CA PHE A 197 -30.14 -15.31 -21.12
C PHE A 197 -31.55 -15.38 -21.72
N PHE A 198 -32.45 -14.44 -21.38
CA PHE A 198 -33.84 -14.50 -21.85
C PHE A 198 -34.02 -14.00 -23.29
N LEU A 199 -33.13 -13.12 -23.76
CA LEU A 199 -33.19 -12.63 -25.14
C LEU A 199 -32.25 -13.39 -26.08
N ASP A 200 -31.57 -14.44 -25.57
CA ASP A 200 -30.61 -15.28 -26.31
C ASP A 200 -29.58 -14.44 -27.10
N ILE A 201 -29.01 -13.43 -26.43
CA ILE A 201 -28.05 -12.52 -27.04
C ILE A 201 -26.69 -13.22 -27.12
N ASP A 202 -26.17 -13.35 -28.35
CA ASP A 202 -24.81 -13.84 -28.54
C ASP A 202 -23.78 -12.78 -28.14
N THR A 203 -23.06 -13.06 -27.06
CA THR A 203 -22.04 -12.17 -26.52
C THR A 203 -20.98 -12.96 -25.76
N LYS A 204 -19.76 -12.45 -25.70
CA LYS A 204 -18.63 -13.05 -24.96
C LYS A 204 -18.98 -13.32 -23.49
N LYS A 205 -18.76 -14.56 -23.04
CA LYS A 205 -19.04 -15.04 -21.69
C LYS A 205 -17.73 -15.43 -20.98
N VAL A 206 -17.80 -15.63 -19.66
CA VAL A 206 -16.65 -16.12 -18.87
C VAL A 206 -16.19 -17.49 -19.38
N LEU A 207 -17.10 -18.36 -19.81
CA LEU A 207 -16.80 -19.68 -20.38
C LEU A 207 -15.88 -19.60 -21.61
N ASP A 208 -15.98 -18.54 -22.42
CA ASP A 208 -15.13 -18.35 -23.60
C ASP A 208 -13.67 -18.04 -23.24
N ILE A 209 -13.40 -17.69 -22.00
CA ILE A 209 -12.04 -17.44 -21.48
C ILE A 209 -11.51 -18.69 -20.81
N ALA A 210 -12.28 -19.30 -19.90
CA ALA A 210 -11.91 -20.50 -19.19
C ALA A 210 -13.10 -21.13 -18.47
N THR A 211 -13.05 -22.46 -18.29
CA THR A 211 -14.01 -23.18 -17.45
C THR A 211 -13.78 -22.86 -15.98
N VAL A 212 -14.86 -22.62 -15.24
CA VAL A 212 -14.85 -22.33 -13.81
C VAL A 212 -15.37 -23.51 -12.99
N SER A 213 -15.57 -24.67 -13.64
CA SER A 213 -16.10 -25.88 -12.98
C SER A 213 -15.18 -26.32 -11.84
N GLY A 214 -15.73 -26.19 -10.61
CA GLY A 214 -14.97 -26.08 -9.41
C GLY A 214 -14.45 -27.36 -8.81
N SER A 215 -13.17 -27.39 -8.59
CA SER A 215 -12.50 -28.24 -7.60
C SER A 215 -12.07 -27.40 -6.41
N LEU A 216 -11.81 -28.05 -5.29
CA LEU A 216 -11.12 -27.39 -4.17
C LEU A 216 -9.70 -26.99 -4.61
N PRO A 217 -9.17 -25.87 -4.10
CA PRO A 217 -7.78 -25.51 -4.33
C PRO A 217 -6.89 -26.68 -3.85
N SER A 218 -6.13 -27.25 -4.75
CA SER A 218 -5.22 -28.36 -4.46
C SER A 218 -3.84 -27.84 -4.14
N PHE A 219 -3.21 -28.47 -3.14
CA PHE A 219 -1.82 -28.16 -2.82
C PHE A 219 -0.90 -28.61 -3.96
N HIS A 220 -0.06 -27.70 -4.44
CA HIS A 220 1.03 -28.03 -5.35
C HIS A 220 2.22 -27.13 -5.04
N ILE A 221 3.42 -27.64 -5.31
CA ILE A 221 4.63 -26.85 -5.24
C ILE A 221 4.82 -26.22 -6.63
N PRO A 222 4.97 -24.88 -6.75
CA PRO A 222 5.20 -24.26 -8.04
C PRO A 222 6.34 -24.93 -8.80
N ASN A 223 6.08 -25.34 -10.03
CA ASN A 223 7.03 -26.06 -10.85
C ASN A 223 8.05 -25.11 -11.51
N VAL A 224 8.94 -24.56 -10.67
CA VAL A 224 10.01 -23.66 -11.10
C VAL A 224 11.36 -24.23 -10.64
N PRO A 225 12.46 -24.07 -11.42
CA PRO A 225 13.79 -24.50 -10.99
C PRO A 225 14.22 -23.77 -9.72
N PHE A 226 14.69 -24.52 -8.70
CA PHE A 226 15.23 -23.92 -7.47
C PHE A 226 16.67 -23.42 -7.69
N THR A 227 16.82 -22.40 -8.55
CA THR A 227 18.11 -21.81 -8.89
C THR A 227 18.18 -20.35 -8.45
N LEU A 228 19.40 -19.82 -8.37
CA LEU A 228 19.60 -18.39 -8.10
C LEU A 228 19.00 -17.53 -9.23
N GLU A 229 19.02 -18.03 -10.46
CA GLU A 229 18.40 -17.37 -11.60
C GLU A 229 16.89 -17.18 -11.42
N THR A 230 16.17 -18.24 -11.05
CA THR A 230 14.74 -18.14 -10.71
C THR A 230 14.51 -17.11 -9.60
N LEU A 231 15.32 -17.12 -8.55
CA LEU A 231 15.22 -16.15 -7.46
C LEU A 231 15.42 -14.71 -7.97
N THR A 232 16.39 -14.47 -8.84
CA THR A 232 16.63 -13.13 -9.41
C THR A 232 15.47 -12.65 -10.29
N ILE A 233 14.79 -13.58 -10.98
CA ILE A 233 13.60 -13.28 -11.79
C ILE A 233 12.41 -12.91 -10.90
N ILE A 234 12.08 -13.73 -9.88
CA ILE A 234 10.87 -13.53 -9.09
C ILE A 234 11.02 -12.50 -7.96
N MET A 235 12.23 -12.26 -7.45
CA MET A 235 12.48 -11.37 -6.30
C MET A 235 11.98 -9.94 -6.50
N PRO A 236 12.21 -9.26 -7.63
CA PRO A 236 11.70 -7.91 -7.85
C PRO A 236 10.17 -7.87 -7.74
N TYR A 237 9.48 -8.78 -8.38
CA TYR A 237 8.02 -8.89 -8.36
C TYR A 237 7.50 -9.20 -6.95
N ALA A 238 8.15 -10.13 -6.25
CA ALA A 238 7.79 -10.50 -4.89
C ALA A 238 7.97 -9.34 -3.89
N MET A 239 9.07 -8.60 -3.96
CA MET A 239 9.31 -7.43 -3.10
C MET A 239 8.23 -6.36 -3.31
N VAL A 240 7.83 -6.17 -4.54
CA VAL A 240 6.84 -5.17 -4.90
C VAL A 240 5.46 -5.56 -4.46
N MET A 241 5.05 -6.78 -4.79
CA MET A 241 3.78 -7.33 -4.34
C MET A 241 3.70 -7.30 -2.81
N ALA A 242 4.78 -7.67 -2.12
CA ALA A 242 4.85 -7.61 -0.67
C ALA A 242 4.67 -6.17 -0.14
N GLY A 243 5.38 -5.22 -0.74
CA GLY A 243 5.31 -3.81 -0.37
C GLY A 243 3.93 -3.22 -0.59
N VAL A 244 3.41 -3.33 -1.82
CA VAL A 244 2.08 -2.83 -2.19
C VAL A 244 0.98 -3.46 -1.33
N GLY A 245 0.99 -4.78 -1.20
CA GLY A 245 0.00 -5.50 -0.40
C GLY A 245 0.01 -5.10 1.08
N LEU A 246 1.21 -4.86 1.67
CA LEU A 246 1.32 -4.36 3.04
C LEU A 246 0.83 -2.92 3.18
N ILE A 247 1.16 -2.04 2.23
CA ILE A 247 0.70 -0.66 2.24
C ILE A 247 -0.82 -0.63 2.24
N GLU A 248 -1.46 -1.29 1.29
CA GLU A 248 -2.91 -1.31 1.16
C GLU A 248 -3.58 -1.93 2.40
N SER A 249 -3.03 -3.04 2.90
CA SER A 249 -3.55 -3.69 4.10
C SER A 249 -3.44 -2.85 5.36
N LEU A 250 -2.33 -2.14 5.55
CA LEU A 250 -2.13 -1.30 6.74
C LEU A 250 -2.88 0.04 6.63
N LEU A 251 -3.08 0.57 5.43
CA LEU A 251 -3.97 1.72 5.21
C LEU A 251 -5.42 1.33 5.51
N THR A 252 -5.88 0.18 5.01
CA THR A 252 -7.21 -0.36 5.31
C THR A 252 -7.40 -0.56 6.81
N LEU A 253 -6.39 -1.11 7.51
CA LEU A 253 -6.41 -1.25 8.96
C LEU A 253 -6.58 0.10 9.66
N ASN A 254 -5.79 1.11 9.29
CA ASN A 254 -5.88 2.44 9.88
C ASN A 254 -7.27 3.07 9.65
N MET A 255 -7.80 2.94 8.44
CA MET A 255 -9.14 3.42 8.11
C MET A 255 -10.23 2.76 8.98
N VAL A 256 -10.17 1.43 9.19
CA VAL A 256 -11.10 0.73 10.08
C VAL A 256 -10.90 1.18 11.53
N ASP A 257 -9.65 1.45 11.97
CA ASP A 257 -9.33 1.98 13.29
C ASP A 257 -10.03 3.32 13.53
N GLU A 258 -9.98 4.23 12.54
CA GLU A 258 -10.65 5.53 12.60
C GLU A 258 -12.18 5.41 12.63
N ILE A 259 -12.76 4.62 11.73
CA ILE A 259 -14.23 4.43 11.68
C ILE A 259 -14.78 3.83 12.97
N THR A 260 -14.05 2.92 13.59
CA THR A 260 -14.51 2.17 14.77
C THR A 260 -13.99 2.71 16.09
N ASN A 261 -13.12 3.73 16.08
CA ASN A 261 -12.42 4.28 17.25
C ASN A 261 -11.72 3.21 18.10
N THR A 262 -11.16 2.18 17.46
CA THR A 262 -10.43 1.09 18.10
C THR A 262 -9.12 0.86 17.39
N ARG A 263 -8.14 0.17 17.98
CA ARG A 263 -6.84 -0.07 17.38
C ARG A 263 -6.61 -1.52 17.00
N GLY A 264 -6.26 -1.76 15.75
CA GLY A 264 -5.77 -3.02 15.23
C GLY A 264 -4.28 -3.26 15.54
N LYS A 265 -3.82 -4.46 15.19
CA LYS A 265 -2.43 -4.91 15.41
C LYS A 265 -1.71 -5.02 14.06
N SER A 266 -1.05 -3.95 13.63
CA SER A 266 -0.39 -3.84 12.30
C SER A 266 0.60 -4.97 12.01
N ASN A 267 1.46 -5.35 12.97
CA ASN A 267 2.43 -6.43 12.75
C ASN A 267 1.77 -7.81 12.62
N ARG A 268 0.67 -8.04 13.37
CA ARG A 268 -0.13 -9.27 13.24
C ARG A 268 -0.84 -9.31 11.89
N GLU A 269 -1.33 -8.18 11.41
CA GLU A 269 -1.93 -8.07 10.09
C GLU A 269 -0.91 -8.38 9.00
N ALA A 270 0.28 -7.78 9.06
CA ALA A 270 1.35 -8.05 8.11
C ALA A 270 1.73 -9.54 8.07
N ALA A 271 1.86 -10.19 9.24
CA ALA A 271 2.15 -11.62 9.32
C ALA A 271 1.01 -12.47 8.76
N ALA A 272 -0.25 -12.11 9.01
CA ALA A 272 -1.41 -12.83 8.48
C ALA A 272 -1.54 -12.72 6.96
N GLN A 273 -1.30 -11.53 6.41
CA GLN A 273 -1.23 -11.31 4.95
C GLN A 273 -0.11 -12.17 4.34
N GLY A 274 1.03 -12.26 5.03
CA GLY A 274 2.14 -13.12 4.62
C GLY A 274 1.76 -14.60 4.59
N ILE A 275 1.16 -15.13 5.65
CA ILE A 275 0.67 -16.52 5.69
C ILE A 275 -0.35 -16.77 4.59
N ALA A 276 -1.28 -15.84 4.38
CA ALA A 276 -2.30 -15.95 3.35
C ALA A 276 -1.71 -16.00 1.94
N ASN A 277 -0.71 -15.16 1.62
CA ASN A 277 -0.04 -15.16 0.33
C ASN A 277 0.84 -16.40 0.14
N ILE A 278 1.53 -16.90 1.17
CA ILE A 278 2.23 -18.19 1.11
C ILE A 278 1.22 -19.29 0.75
N THR A 279 0.09 -19.34 1.45
CA THR A 279 -0.97 -20.32 1.17
C THR A 279 -1.47 -20.19 -0.27
N ASN A 280 -1.69 -18.96 -0.78
CA ASN A 280 -2.10 -18.75 -2.17
C ASN A 280 -1.09 -19.30 -3.17
N GLY A 281 0.20 -19.04 -2.98
CA GLY A 281 1.25 -19.53 -3.88
C GLY A 281 1.30 -21.05 -3.97
N PHE A 282 0.96 -21.76 -2.89
CA PHE A 282 0.93 -23.24 -2.87
C PHE A 282 -0.42 -23.86 -3.20
N PHE A 283 -1.49 -23.07 -3.35
CA PHE A 283 -2.83 -23.57 -3.64
C PHE A 283 -3.43 -22.94 -4.91
N GLY A 284 -2.59 -22.40 -5.80
CA GLY A 284 -3.02 -21.89 -7.11
C GLY A 284 -3.82 -20.60 -7.07
N GLY A 285 -3.66 -19.80 -6.03
CA GLY A 285 -4.24 -18.46 -5.93
C GLY A 285 -3.29 -17.38 -6.41
N MET A 286 -3.82 -16.33 -7.02
CA MET A 286 -3.02 -15.19 -7.53
C MET A 286 -2.48 -14.27 -6.44
N GLY A 287 -2.71 -14.60 -5.14
CA GLY A 287 -2.37 -13.74 -4.04
C GLY A 287 -3.29 -12.54 -3.89
N GLY A 288 -2.99 -11.68 -2.91
CA GLY A 288 -3.84 -10.52 -2.65
C GLY A 288 -3.41 -9.71 -1.44
N CYS A 289 -4.33 -8.86 -0.99
CA CYS A 289 -4.17 -8.00 0.18
C CYS A 289 -5.54 -7.64 0.79
N ALA A 290 -5.56 -6.81 1.83
CA ALA A 290 -6.81 -6.28 2.34
C ALA A 290 -7.42 -5.28 1.36
N MET A 291 -8.71 -5.42 1.12
CA MET A 291 -9.44 -4.63 0.13
C MET A 291 -10.24 -3.51 0.83
N VAL A 292 -9.93 -2.27 0.50
CA VAL A 292 -10.55 -1.07 1.12
C VAL A 292 -12.06 -1.06 0.90
N ALA A 293 -12.51 -1.22 -0.35
CA ALA A 293 -13.92 -1.11 -0.72
C ALA A 293 -14.78 -2.18 -0.02
N GLN A 294 -14.35 -3.45 -0.05
CA GLN A 294 -15.06 -4.56 0.60
C GLN A 294 -15.05 -4.45 2.12
N THR A 295 -13.95 -3.95 2.68
CA THR A 295 -13.86 -3.66 4.11
C THR A 295 -14.85 -2.57 4.52
N LEU A 296 -14.98 -1.49 3.72
CA LEU A 296 -15.96 -0.44 3.95
C LEU A 296 -17.40 -0.97 3.87
N VAL A 297 -17.71 -1.82 2.90
CA VAL A 297 -19.01 -2.49 2.79
C VAL A 297 -19.29 -3.32 4.03
N ASN A 298 -18.30 -4.12 4.47
CA ASN A 298 -18.43 -4.97 5.65
C ASN A 298 -18.68 -4.17 6.94
N VAL A 299 -17.82 -3.21 7.22
CA VAL A 299 -17.91 -2.35 8.41
C VAL A 299 -19.12 -1.42 8.34
N GLY A 300 -19.46 -0.91 7.15
CA GLY A 300 -20.64 -0.09 6.87
C GLY A 300 -21.95 -0.84 7.07
N SER A 301 -21.97 -2.15 6.82
CA SER A 301 -23.10 -3.06 7.11
C SER A 301 -23.22 -3.40 8.60
N GLY A 302 -22.33 -2.89 9.44
CA GLY A 302 -22.36 -3.09 10.89
C GLY A 302 -21.49 -4.25 11.40
N ALA A 303 -20.76 -4.94 10.54
CA ALA A 303 -19.82 -5.99 10.97
C ALA A 303 -18.68 -5.40 11.81
N ARG A 304 -18.34 -6.09 12.89
CA ARG A 304 -17.28 -5.69 13.84
C ARG A 304 -16.41 -6.86 14.26
N ALA A 305 -16.83 -8.09 13.97
CA ALA A 305 -16.14 -9.32 14.36
C ALA A 305 -15.44 -9.95 13.16
N ARG A 306 -14.83 -11.11 13.37
CA ARG A 306 -14.18 -11.92 12.34
C ARG A 306 -15.17 -12.77 11.54
N LEU A 307 -16.38 -12.97 12.11
CA LEU A 307 -17.36 -13.90 11.56
C LEU A 307 -17.81 -13.49 10.16
N SER A 308 -18.01 -12.21 9.90
CA SER A 308 -18.41 -11.73 8.56
C SER A 308 -17.40 -12.09 7.48
N ALA A 309 -16.10 -11.89 7.75
CA ALA A 309 -15.05 -12.24 6.79
C ALA A 309 -14.94 -13.78 6.59
N ILE A 310 -15.16 -14.57 7.66
CA ILE A 310 -15.22 -16.03 7.57
C ILE A 310 -16.43 -16.47 6.71
N ILE A 311 -17.60 -15.91 6.96
CA ILE A 311 -18.81 -16.21 6.17
C ILE A 311 -18.61 -15.80 4.72
N GLY A 312 -17.99 -14.64 4.47
CA GLY A 312 -17.66 -14.20 3.11
C GLY A 312 -16.76 -15.20 2.38
N ALA A 313 -15.67 -15.63 3.01
CA ALA A 313 -14.77 -16.62 2.44
C ALA A 313 -15.44 -17.97 2.20
N MET A 314 -16.23 -18.47 3.16
CA MET A 314 -16.98 -19.74 3.02
C MET A 314 -18.04 -19.66 1.92
N THR A 315 -18.67 -18.50 1.73
CA THR A 315 -19.62 -18.28 0.64
C THR A 315 -18.93 -18.35 -0.72
N ILE A 316 -17.73 -17.76 -0.84
CA ILE A 316 -16.92 -17.87 -2.07
C ILE A 316 -16.56 -19.32 -2.33
N LEU A 317 -16.13 -20.08 -1.31
CA LEU A 317 -15.84 -21.50 -1.45
C LEU A 317 -17.07 -22.28 -1.91
N PHE A 318 -18.23 -22.02 -1.31
CA PHE A 318 -19.49 -22.65 -1.73
C PHE A 318 -19.81 -22.36 -3.22
N ILE A 319 -19.60 -21.12 -3.64
CA ILE A 319 -19.83 -20.72 -5.04
C ILE A 319 -18.81 -21.37 -6.00
N ILE A 320 -17.55 -21.54 -5.57
CA ILE A 320 -16.56 -22.31 -6.37
C ILE A 320 -17.05 -23.74 -6.59
N LEU A 321 -17.60 -24.39 -5.58
CA LEU A 321 -17.98 -25.80 -5.65
C LEU A 321 -19.29 -26.05 -6.38
N VAL A 322 -20.24 -25.13 -6.30
CA VAL A 322 -21.63 -25.34 -6.80
C VAL A 322 -21.99 -24.34 -7.90
N GLY A 323 -21.42 -23.14 -7.85
CA GLY A 323 -21.80 -22.01 -8.71
C GLY A 323 -21.07 -21.95 -10.06
N GLY A 324 -20.08 -22.82 -10.31
CA GLY A 324 -19.27 -22.81 -11.53
C GLY A 324 -20.08 -22.66 -12.83
N PRO A 325 -21.09 -23.51 -13.09
CA PRO A 325 -21.90 -23.42 -14.30
C PRO A 325 -22.66 -22.10 -14.46
N VAL A 326 -23.02 -21.44 -13.37
CA VAL A 326 -23.70 -20.11 -13.38
C VAL A 326 -22.67 -19.01 -13.70
N ILE A 327 -21.48 -19.08 -13.08
CA ILE A 327 -20.40 -18.11 -13.32
C ILE A 327 -19.94 -18.14 -14.78
N GLU A 328 -19.83 -19.32 -15.38
CA GLU A 328 -19.43 -19.53 -16.76
C GLU A 328 -20.34 -18.80 -17.75
N GLN A 329 -21.62 -18.66 -17.43
CA GLN A 329 -22.60 -17.97 -18.29
C GLN A 329 -22.63 -16.45 -18.07
N ILE A 330 -21.86 -15.88 -17.14
CA ILE A 330 -21.84 -14.43 -16.92
C ILE A 330 -21.29 -13.72 -18.16
N PRO A 331 -22.03 -12.73 -18.73
CA PRO A 331 -21.55 -11.95 -19.87
C PRO A 331 -20.32 -11.11 -19.48
N MET A 332 -19.29 -11.14 -20.31
CA MET A 332 -18.07 -10.32 -20.08
C MET A 332 -18.38 -8.84 -20.00
N ALA A 333 -19.36 -8.34 -20.75
CA ALA A 333 -19.81 -6.96 -20.69
C ALA A 333 -20.22 -6.52 -19.27
N ALA A 334 -20.82 -7.42 -18.48
CA ALA A 334 -21.18 -7.13 -17.09
C ALA A 334 -19.94 -6.96 -16.20
N LEU A 335 -18.94 -7.84 -16.33
CA LEU A 335 -17.69 -7.76 -15.58
C LEU A 335 -16.90 -6.50 -15.98
N VAL A 336 -16.80 -6.22 -17.26
CA VAL A 336 -16.14 -5.02 -17.82
C VAL A 336 -16.79 -3.74 -17.28
N GLY A 337 -18.12 -3.66 -17.27
CA GLY A 337 -18.84 -2.49 -16.75
C GLY A 337 -18.59 -2.27 -15.25
N VAL A 338 -18.64 -3.33 -14.46
CA VAL A 338 -18.31 -3.27 -13.02
C VAL A 338 -16.88 -2.79 -12.83
N MET A 339 -15.92 -3.35 -13.56
CA MET A 339 -14.51 -3.00 -13.42
C MET A 339 -14.18 -1.59 -13.90
N MET A 340 -14.88 -1.07 -14.91
CA MET A 340 -14.76 0.35 -15.28
C MET A 340 -15.19 1.28 -14.13
N VAL A 341 -16.28 0.94 -13.44
CA VAL A 341 -16.72 1.71 -12.26
C VAL A 341 -15.70 1.57 -11.11
N VAL A 342 -15.15 0.38 -10.89
CA VAL A 342 -14.09 0.15 -9.89
C VAL A 342 -12.86 0.99 -10.23
N ALA A 343 -12.42 1.03 -11.49
CA ALA A 343 -11.30 1.87 -11.93
C ALA A 343 -11.54 3.36 -11.65
N ILE A 344 -12.74 3.86 -11.98
CA ILE A 344 -13.13 5.25 -11.70
C ILE A 344 -13.16 5.52 -10.19
N GLY A 345 -13.61 4.57 -9.39
CA GLY A 345 -13.63 4.64 -7.92
C GLY A 345 -12.26 4.52 -7.26
N THR A 346 -11.33 3.79 -7.88
CA THR A 346 -9.93 3.65 -7.42
C THR A 346 -9.12 4.91 -7.71
N PHE A 347 -9.52 5.67 -8.74
CA PHE A 347 -8.87 6.92 -9.07
C PHE A 347 -9.04 7.93 -7.95
N GLU A 348 -7.93 8.48 -7.46
CA GLU A 348 -7.93 9.43 -6.33
C GLU A 348 -8.24 10.85 -6.84
N TRP A 349 -9.51 11.17 -6.99
CA TRP A 349 -10.01 12.45 -7.51
C TRP A 349 -9.61 13.65 -6.66
N VAL A 350 -9.28 13.41 -5.37
CA VAL A 350 -8.77 14.45 -4.47
C VAL A 350 -7.45 15.00 -4.98
N SER A 351 -6.65 14.20 -5.69
CA SER A 351 -5.36 14.62 -6.27
C SER A 351 -5.51 15.87 -7.16
N PHE A 352 -6.57 15.95 -7.97
CA PHE A 352 -6.85 17.14 -8.78
C PHE A 352 -7.25 18.36 -7.96
N LYS A 353 -8.03 18.17 -6.87
CA LYS A 353 -8.50 19.26 -6.02
C LYS A 353 -7.38 19.91 -5.21
N VAL A 354 -6.33 19.15 -4.92
CA VAL A 354 -5.22 19.63 -4.10
C VAL A 354 -4.00 20.07 -4.91
N ILE A 355 -4.00 19.88 -6.23
CA ILE A 355 -2.86 20.21 -7.12
C ILE A 355 -2.37 21.66 -6.93
N ASN A 356 -3.29 22.61 -6.77
CA ASN A 356 -2.94 24.02 -6.54
C ASN A 356 -2.64 24.36 -5.07
N LYS A 357 -2.78 23.40 -4.16
CA LYS A 357 -2.60 23.59 -2.71
C LYS A 357 -1.40 22.83 -2.17
N MET A 358 -0.86 21.90 -2.94
CA MET A 358 0.32 21.09 -2.59
C MET A 358 1.61 21.79 -3.01
N PRO A 359 2.73 21.50 -2.31
CA PRO A 359 4.06 21.88 -2.77
C PRO A 359 4.33 21.34 -4.18
N LYS A 360 5.04 22.11 -5.00
CA LYS A 360 5.32 21.73 -6.40
C LYS A 360 6.05 20.39 -6.54
N HIS A 361 6.91 20.05 -5.59
CA HIS A 361 7.64 18.79 -5.59
C HIS A 361 6.72 17.59 -5.33
N ASP A 362 5.69 17.73 -4.50
CA ASP A 362 4.69 16.68 -4.26
C ASP A 362 3.86 16.42 -5.52
N ILE A 363 3.49 17.48 -6.24
CA ILE A 363 2.79 17.36 -7.53
C ILE A 363 3.68 16.64 -8.55
N PHE A 364 4.96 17.00 -8.61
CA PHE A 364 5.92 16.33 -9.48
C PHE A 364 6.03 14.84 -9.18
N VAL A 365 6.18 14.47 -7.90
CA VAL A 365 6.25 13.06 -7.48
C VAL A 365 4.96 12.31 -7.84
N LEU A 366 3.79 12.89 -7.59
CA LEU A 366 2.50 12.30 -7.94
C LEU A 366 2.41 11.99 -9.43
N ILE A 367 2.69 12.99 -10.28
CA ILE A 367 2.64 12.83 -11.74
C ILE A 367 3.68 11.81 -12.21
N LEU A 368 4.91 11.90 -11.71
CA LEU A 368 5.98 10.98 -12.05
C LEU A 368 5.61 9.52 -11.74
N VAL A 369 5.11 9.26 -10.53
CA VAL A 369 4.70 7.91 -10.12
C VAL A 369 3.56 7.41 -11.01
N ALA A 370 2.54 8.24 -11.28
CA ALA A 370 1.43 7.87 -12.16
C ALA A 370 1.91 7.55 -13.58
N VAL A 371 2.76 8.40 -14.17
CA VAL A 371 3.30 8.20 -15.52
C VAL A 371 4.18 6.96 -15.59
N VAL A 372 5.11 6.77 -14.64
CA VAL A 372 5.97 5.57 -14.61
C VAL A 372 5.13 4.30 -14.47
N THR A 373 4.08 4.34 -13.63
CA THR A 373 3.14 3.22 -13.48
C THR A 373 2.48 2.86 -14.81
N VAL A 374 1.96 3.84 -15.53
CA VAL A 374 1.20 3.61 -16.78
C VAL A 374 2.12 3.23 -17.94
N VAL A 375 3.26 3.90 -18.10
CA VAL A 375 4.16 3.70 -19.25
C VAL A 375 4.96 2.41 -19.13
N PHE A 376 5.51 2.12 -17.96
CA PHE A 376 6.35 0.93 -17.77
C PHE A 376 5.58 -0.28 -17.25
N HIS A 377 4.29 -0.14 -16.94
CA HIS A 377 3.45 -1.18 -16.33
C HIS A 377 4.11 -1.82 -15.09
N ASN A 378 4.96 -1.04 -14.41
CA ASN A 378 5.74 -1.50 -13.26
C ASN A 378 5.48 -0.59 -12.04
N LEU A 379 4.44 -0.95 -11.32
CA LEU A 379 3.99 -0.23 -10.11
C LEU A 379 5.08 -0.13 -9.05
N ALA A 380 5.97 -1.08 -9.02
CA ALA A 380 7.06 -1.21 -8.10
C ALA A 380 8.13 -0.18 -8.25
N VAL A 381 8.62 -0.15 -9.43
CA VAL A 381 9.65 0.82 -9.81
C VAL A 381 9.09 2.22 -9.62
N ALA A 382 7.82 2.44 -9.99
CA ALA A 382 7.13 3.72 -9.81
C ALA A 382 7.11 4.17 -8.33
N VAL A 383 6.64 3.28 -7.43
CA VAL A 383 6.58 3.58 -6.00
C VAL A 383 7.97 3.77 -5.41
N LEU A 384 8.93 2.91 -5.75
CA LEU A 384 10.32 3.02 -5.27
C LEU A 384 10.94 4.36 -5.67
N ILE A 385 10.84 4.74 -6.95
CA ILE A 385 11.32 6.03 -7.46
C ILE A 385 10.64 7.18 -6.71
N GLY A 386 9.31 7.11 -6.55
CA GLY A 386 8.54 8.13 -5.84
C GLY A 386 9.00 8.31 -4.39
N VAL A 387 9.19 7.20 -3.65
CA VAL A 387 9.69 7.23 -2.27
C VAL A 387 11.10 7.79 -2.18
N ILE A 388 12.01 7.38 -3.07
CA ILE A 388 13.39 7.88 -3.12
C ILE A 388 13.38 9.40 -3.36
N ILE A 389 12.66 9.87 -4.38
CA ILE A 389 12.59 11.30 -4.71
C ILE A 389 11.96 12.10 -3.56
N SER A 390 10.85 11.63 -2.99
CA SER A 390 10.23 12.31 -1.84
C SER A 390 11.17 12.38 -0.65
N SER A 391 11.93 11.33 -0.38
CA SER A 391 12.91 11.29 0.71
C SER A 391 14.06 12.28 0.47
N LEU A 392 14.55 12.36 -0.76
CA LEU A 392 15.59 13.34 -1.15
C LEU A 392 15.07 14.78 -1.06
N VAL A 393 13.84 15.04 -1.52
CA VAL A 393 13.21 16.36 -1.39
C VAL A 393 13.02 16.73 0.07
N PHE A 394 12.55 15.81 0.90
CA PHE A 394 12.40 16.03 2.34
C PHE A 394 13.75 16.36 3.00
N ALA A 395 14.81 15.61 2.67
CA ALA A 395 16.16 15.87 3.15
C ALA A 395 16.65 17.26 2.73
N TRP A 396 16.46 17.62 1.46
CA TRP A 396 16.83 18.93 0.90
C TRP A 396 16.07 20.09 1.58
N GLU A 397 14.75 19.98 1.71
CA GLU A 397 13.94 21.00 2.39
C GLU A 397 14.31 21.12 3.88
N SER A 398 14.61 20.00 4.53
CA SER A 398 15.08 19.98 5.92
C SER A 398 16.45 20.63 6.08
N ALA A 399 17.34 20.43 5.11
CA ALA A 399 18.67 21.05 5.09
C ALA A 399 18.61 22.58 5.02
N LYS A 400 17.68 23.13 4.23
CA LYS A 400 17.48 24.59 4.11
C LYS A 400 16.85 25.24 5.33
N ARG A 401 16.21 24.47 6.21
CA ARG A 401 15.49 25.00 7.37
C ARG A 401 16.37 25.36 8.55
N ILE A 402 17.67 25.02 8.53
CA ILE A 402 18.57 25.38 9.60
C ILE A 402 18.76 26.90 9.67
N ARG A 403 18.45 27.49 10.81
CA ARG A 403 18.52 28.94 11.07
C ARG A 403 19.22 29.17 12.38
N ALA A 404 19.81 30.35 12.55
CA ALA A 404 20.42 30.79 13.79
C ALA A 404 19.87 32.17 14.16
N ARG A 405 19.32 32.30 15.36
CA ARG A 405 19.04 33.59 15.97
C ARG A 405 20.30 34.02 16.77
N LYS A 406 20.72 35.26 16.60
CA LYS A 406 21.92 35.79 17.22
C LYS A 406 21.54 36.80 18.31
N SER A 407 22.09 36.66 19.47
CA SER A 407 21.95 37.63 20.57
C SER A 407 23.27 37.75 21.36
N VAL A 408 23.48 38.86 22.00
CA VAL A 408 24.62 39.09 22.93
C VAL A 408 24.00 39.36 24.28
N ASP A 409 24.49 38.70 25.33
CA ASP A 409 24.02 38.89 26.69
C ASP A 409 24.72 40.07 27.41
N GLU A 410 24.30 40.36 28.63
CA GLU A 410 24.85 41.46 29.43
C GLU A 410 26.34 41.27 29.78
N ASN A 411 26.85 40.04 29.68
CA ASN A 411 28.25 39.70 29.94
C ASN A 411 29.12 39.75 28.67
N GLY A 412 28.52 40.11 27.52
CA GLY A 412 29.20 40.16 26.23
C GLY A 412 29.35 38.81 25.54
N VAL A 413 28.72 37.74 26.03
CA VAL A 413 28.72 36.41 25.39
C VAL A 413 27.72 36.38 24.24
N LYS A 414 28.16 35.88 23.11
CA LYS A 414 27.29 35.75 21.92
C LYS A 414 26.61 34.40 21.87
N HIS A 415 25.29 34.40 21.77
CA HIS A 415 24.44 33.24 21.69
C HIS A 415 23.94 33.02 20.26
N TYR A 416 24.13 31.81 19.74
CA TYR A 416 23.57 31.30 18.50
C TYR A 416 22.48 30.26 18.82
N GLU A 417 21.23 30.68 18.88
CA GLU A 417 20.10 29.77 19.03
C GLU A 417 19.81 29.08 17.68
N ILE A 418 20.03 27.77 17.59
CA ILE A 418 19.88 27.02 16.35
C ILE A 418 18.47 26.44 16.25
N TYR A 419 17.85 26.62 15.11
CA TYR A 419 16.53 26.06 14.75
C TYR A 419 16.67 25.08 13.61
N GLY A 420 16.04 23.93 13.73
CA GLY A 420 16.09 22.86 12.73
C GLY A 420 17.22 21.85 12.97
N PRO A 421 17.13 20.65 12.38
CA PRO A 421 18.07 19.57 12.64
C PRO A 421 19.44 19.82 11.99
N LEU A 422 20.52 19.55 12.74
CA LEU A 422 21.88 19.51 12.22
C LEU A 422 22.22 18.08 11.79
N PHE A 423 22.39 17.87 10.48
CA PHE A 423 22.68 16.58 9.85
C PHE A 423 23.51 16.80 8.57
N PHE A 424 23.94 15.74 7.91
CA PHE A 424 24.83 15.80 6.73
C PHE A 424 24.43 16.86 5.69
N GLY A 425 23.12 17.03 5.43
CA GLY A 425 22.60 17.97 4.43
C GLY A 425 22.66 19.44 4.86
N SER A 426 22.68 19.74 6.17
CA SER A 426 22.61 21.10 6.71
C SER A 426 23.95 21.64 7.22
N THR A 427 25.02 20.84 7.21
CA THR A 427 26.35 21.20 7.78
C THR A 427 26.95 22.44 7.16
N ALA A 428 26.92 22.58 5.83
CA ALA A 428 27.47 23.74 5.13
C ALA A 428 26.72 25.02 5.54
N THR A 429 25.40 25.00 5.46
CA THR A 429 24.53 26.13 5.84
C THR A 429 24.67 26.47 7.33
N PHE A 430 24.90 25.47 8.19
CA PHE A 430 25.17 25.68 9.61
C PHE A 430 26.46 26.46 9.83
N ILE A 431 27.57 26.05 9.22
CA ILE A 431 28.88 26.70 9.37
C ILE A 431 28.84 28.16 8.90
N GLU A 432 28.08 28.46 7.83
CA GLU A 432 27.89 29.81 7.29
C GLU A 432 27.17 30.79 8.24
N LYS A 433 26.52 30.29 9.30
CA LYS A 433 25.82 31.17 10.26
C LYS A 433 26.76 31.91 11.21
N PHE A 434 27.97 31.42 11.41
CA PHE A 434 28.95 31.91 12.35
C PHE A 434 29.90 32.96 11.75
N ASP A 435 30.15 34.03 12.46
CA ASP A 435 31.08 35.09 12.10
C ASP A 435 32.28 35.05 13.03
N VAL A 436 33.15 34.06 12.78
CA VAL A 436 34.27 33.72 13.68
C VAL A 436 35.22 34.90 13.92
N GLU A 437 35.38 35.79 12.90
CA GLU A 437 36.29 36.93 12.97
C GLU A 437 35.78 38.04 13.91
N ASN A 438 34.48 38.37 13.77
CA ASN A 438 33.86 39.51 14.48
C ASN A 438 33.15 39.09 15.80
N ASP A 439 33.05 37.80 16.09
CA ASP A 439 32.41 37.32 17.32
C ASP A 439 33.31 37.59 18.55
N PRO A 440 32.72 37.78 19.77
CA PRO A 440 33.49 38.00 21.01
C PRO A 440 34.27 36.75 21.41
N GLU A 441 35.05 36.87 22.52
CA GLU A 441 35.92 35.81 23.06
C GLU A 441 35.12 34.57 23.49
N GLU A 442 33.87 34.75 23.99
CA GLU A 442 32.98 33.66 24.39
C GLU A 442 31.75 33.59 23.50
N VAL A 443 31.50 32.40 22.96
CA VAL A 443 30.37 32.11 22.10
C VAL A 443 29.67 30.85 22.58
N VAL A 444 28.32 30.85 22.57
CA VAL A 444 27.49 29.72 22.96
C VAL A 444 26.58 29.34 21.80
N ILE A 445 26.56 28.06 21.42
CA ILE A 445 25.57 27.50 20.52
C ILE A 445 24.51 26.80 21.34
N ASP A 446 23.26 27.25 21.19
CA ASP A 446 22.10 26.71 21.90
C ASP A 446 21.30 25.78 20.98
N PHE A 447 21.18 24.50 21.40
CA PHE A 447 20.45 23.45 20.68
C PHE A 447 19.04 23.21 21.24
N LYS A 448 18.46 24.13 22.00
CA LYS A 448 17.13 23.99 22.61
C LYS A 448 16.07 23.62 21.57
N GLU A 449 16.10 24.23 20.38
CA GLU A 449 15.16 24.01 19.26
C GLU A 449 15.81 23.22 18.11
N SER A 450 16.93 22.55 18.39
CA SER A 450 17.69 21.80 17.39
C SER A 450 18.22 20.49 17.98
N LYS A 451 18.74 19.63 17.11
CA LYS A 451 19.45 18.43 17.55
C LYS A 451 20.55 18.02 16.57
N VAL A 452 21.59 17.43 17.12
CA VAL A 452 22.67 16.75 16.38
C VAL A 452 22.18 15.37 15.99
N VAL A 453 22.18 15.03 14.68
CA VAL A 453 21.51 13.85 14.16
C VAL A 453 22.49 12.74 13.73
N ASP A 454 23.64 13.12 13.17
CA ASP A 454 24.59 12.17 12.57
C ASP A 454 26.07 12.59 12.75
N MET A 455 26.97 11.73 12.27
CA MET A 455 28.42 11.95 12.33
C MET A 455 28.88 13.22 11.58
N SER A 456 28.21 13.57 10.48
CA SER A 456 28.55 14.78 9.73
C SER A 456 28.24 16.06 10.52
N ALA A 457 27.20 15.99 11.35
CA ALA A 457 26.87 17.07 12.28
C ALA A 457 27.96 17.27 13.35
N ILE A 458 28.51 16.17 13.87
CA ILE A 458 29.62 16.21 14.84
C ILE A 458 30.89 16.81 14.19
N ASP A 459 31.22 16.38 12.97
CA ASP A 459 32.35 16.93 12.22
C ASP A 459 32.19 18.44 11.95
N ALA A 460 30.97 18.89 11.65
CA ALA A 460 30.67 20.31 11.48
C ALA A 460 30.87 21.11 12.81
N LEU A 461 30.45 20.53 13.95
CA LEU A 461 30.69 21.12 15.25
C LEU A 461 32.17 21.19 15.62
N ASN A 462 32.91 20.11 15.36
CA ASN A 462 34.37 20.09 15.55
C ASN A 462 35.07 21.15 14.69
N LYS A 463 34.70 21.26 13.40
CA LYS A 463 35.25 22.25 12.49
C LYS A 463 35.00 23.69 12.96
N ILE A 464 33.80 24.00 13.41
CA ILE A 464 33.48 25.34 13.89
C ILE A 464 34.20 25.64 15.23
N THR A 465 34.23 24.67 16.15
CA THR A 465 34.97 24.79 17.43
C THR A 465 36.44 25.05 17.18
N ALA A 466 37.07 24.28 16.31
CA ALA A 466 38.48 24.47 15.93
C ALA A 466 38.77 25.85 15.29
N LYS A 467 37.80 26.40 14.51
CA LYS A 467 37.95 27.76 13.96
C LYS A 467 37.97 28.83 15.03
N TYR A 468 37.09 28.73 16.06
CA TYR A 468 37.09 29.66 17.18
C TYR A 468 38.37 29.54 18.05
N GLN A 469 38.79 28.29 18.33
CA GLN A 469 40.01 28.02 19.10
C GLN A 469 41.26 28.58 18.41
N LYS A 470 41.37 28.49 17.08
CA LYS A 470 42.49 29.09 16.31
C LYS A 470 42.59 30.62 16.48
N GLN A 471 41.49 31.28 16.79
CA GLN A 471 41.43 32.69 17.06
C GLN A 471 41.50 33.05 18.59
N GLY A 472 41.79 32.05 19.42
CA GLY A 472 41.85 32.21 20.87
C GLY A 472 40.50 32.40 21.54
N LYS A 473 39.41 32.10 20.83
CA LYS A 473 38.02 32.25 21.31
C LYS A 473 37.46 30.91 21.79
N THR A 474 36.56 30.96 22.78
CA THR A 474 35.95 29.76 23.38
C THR A 474 34.52 29.57 22.81
N LEU A 475 34.25 28.39 22.27
CA LEU A 475 32.91 27.98 21.82
C LEU A 475 32.37 26.91 22.77
N ARG A 476 31.15 27.12 23.29
CA ARG A 476 30.47 26.17 24.17
C ARG A 476 29.13 25.76 23.60
N LEU A 477 28.71 24.50 23.85
CA LEU A 477 27.40 23.97 23.46
C LEU A 477 26.47 23.95 24.66
N ARG A 478 25.21 24.31 24.44
CA ARG A 478 24.17 24.38 25.46
C ARG A 478 22.90 23.64 25.03
N HIS A 479 22.14 23.10 25.97
CA HIS A 479 20.87 22.42 25.75
C HIS A 479 20.95 21.15 24.84
N LEU A 480 22.05 20.42 24.91
CA LEU A 480 22.18 19.15 24.21
C LEU A 480 21.20 18.12 24.78
N SER A 481 20.38 17.49 23.91
CA SER A 481 19.50 16.39 24.31
C SER A 481 20.31 15.15 24.71
N GLN A 482 19.68 14.22 25.46
CA GLN A 482 20.34 12.96 25.82
C GLN A 482 20.77 12.13 24.61
N ASP A 483 20.00 12.18 23.50
CA ASP A 483 20.36 11.50 22.26
C ASP A 483 21.59 12.16 21.61
N CYS A 484 21.70 13.50 21.66
CA CYS A 484 22.88 14.21 21.19
C CYS A 484 24.12 13.85 22.03
N LEU A 485 23.97 13.84 23.37
CA LEU A 485 25.07 13.48 24.29
C LEU A 485 25.54 12.04 24.02
N ARG A 486 24.63 11.09 23.89
CA ARG A 486 25.00 9.70 23.53
C ARG A 486 25.73 9.63 22.17
N LEU A 487 25.28 10.38 21.19
CA LEU A 487 25.93 10.41 19.89
C LEU A 487 27.35 10.95 19.98
N LEU A 488 27.56 12.03 20.74
CA LEU A 488 28.87 12.61 20.99
C LEU A 488 29.79 11.66 21.76
N THR A 489 29.32 11.07 22.87
CA THR A 489 30.08 10.10 23.65
C THR A 489 30.47 8.85 22.84
N ASN A 490 29.56 8.35 22.03
CA ASN A 490 29.88 7.22 21.13
C ASN A 490 30.88 7.60 20.04
N ALA A 491 30.87 8.85 19.59
CA ALA A 491 31.79 9.34 18.57
C ALA A 491 33.23 9.52 19.12
N GLU A 492 33.42 9.82 20.39
CA GLU A 492 34.74 9.95 21.04
C GLU A 492 35.61 8.69 20.89
N SER A 493 35.00 7.53 20.77
CA SER A 493 35.70 6.26 20.51
C SER A 493 36.29 6.12 19.11
N VAL A 494 35.84 6.95 18.15
CA VAL A 494 36.17 6.83 16.71
C VAL A 494 36.81 8.10 16.17
N ILE A 495 36.41 9.27 16.66
CA ILE A 495 36.89 10.59 16.24
C ILE A 495 37.15 11.46 17.46
N GLU A 496 38.13 12.35 17.37
CA GLU A 496 38.38 13.36 18.39
C GLU A 496 37.19 14.34 18.43
N VAL A 497 36.57 14.49 19.61
CA VAL A 497 35.42 15.37 19.83
C VAL A 497 35.91 16.58 20.68
N ASN A 498 36.14 17.72 20.00
CA ASN A 498 36.61 18.97 20.63
C ASN A 498 35.46 19.90 21.03
N ILE A 499 34.44 19.34 21.71
CA ILE A 499 33.22 20.04 22.07
C ILE A 499 33.24 20.35 23.57
N ILE A 500 33.12 21.62 23.92
CA ILE A 500 33.01 22.09 25.32
C ILE A 500 31.55 22.28 25.66
N GLU A 501 31.03 21.44 26.55
CA GLU A 501 29.68 21.55 27.07
C GLU A 501 29.60 22.65 28.15
N ASP A 502 28.46 23.38 28.19
CA ASP A 502 28.24 24.38 29.23
C ASP A 502 28.03 23.68 30.59
N PRO A 503 28.96 23.82 31.57
CA PRO A 503 28.89 23.10 32.83
C PRO A 503 27.75 23.58 33.75
N THR A 504 27.13 24.71 33.44
CA THR A 504 26.05 25.30 34.25
C THR A 504 24.66 24.80 33.84
N TYR A 505 24.54 24.10 32.72
CA TYR A 505 23.26 23.63 32.23
C TYR A 505 23.04 22.14 32.51
N ARG A 506 21.93 21.84 33.21
CA ARG A 506 21.43 20.46 33.37
C ARG A 506 20.07 20.33 32.71
N VAL A 507 19.92 19.35 31.83
CA VAL A 507 18.60 18.99 31.26
C VAL A 507 17.73 18.45 32.38
N MET A 508 16.67 19.17 32.75
CA MET A 508 15.65 18.63 33.62
C MET A 508 14.83 17.62 32.81
N LEU A 509 14.95 16.36 33.17
CA LEU A 509 14.06 15.32 32.68
C LEU A 509 12.68 15.56 33.30
N ASN A 510 11.73 16.05 32.50
CA ASN A 510 10.33 15.97 32.87
C ASN A 510 9.97 14.50 32.95
N LYS A 511 9.59 14.04 34.14
CA LYS A 511 9.09 12.69 34.41
C LYS A 511 7.80 12.36 33.64
#